data_cde38758e7bf6d7c83656b90cc57de2a
#
_entry.id   cde38758e7bf6d7c83656b90cc57de2a
#
_cell.length_a   1.000
_cell.length_b   1.000
_cell.length_c   1.000
_cell.angle_alpha   90.00
_cell.angle_beta   90.00
_cell.angle_gamma   90.00
#
_symmetry.space_group_name_H-M   'P 1'
#
loop_
_entity.id
_entity.type
_entity.pdbx_description
1 polymer ?
#
loop_
_entity_poly.entity_id
_entity_poly.type
_entity_poly.pdbx_seq_one_letter_code
_entity_poly.pdbx_strand_id
1 'polypeptide(L)'
;MTPLVKSFASDEAFRLAAVAIQVYGGAGYLKDHPVEQYARDAKIYSIYEGTNHIQAMDLVGRKMGQAGGANFQAFLQDVAGFVEAHRSDATLGKAVELLAAGQEALMSSAMTLLGWSQNSGLGLIGLSANRFLTMMSQEAVGWLLLEAAAIAEKKLAAGGLSEGEKAFYTGKVQSALWFARNVLPQVEASARSLATEDASALDIPDAALGTA
;
A
#
# COMPACT_ATOMS: atom_id res chain seq x y z
N MET A 1 9.61 -6.20 -5.14
CA MET A 1 8.96 -4.85 -5.17
C MET A 1 8.16 -4.56 -6.45
N THR A 2 8.49 -5.14 -7.62
CA THR A 2 7.79 -4.85 -8.91
C THR A 2 6.24 -4.92 -8.83
N PRO A 3 5.61 -5.99 -8.27
CA PRO A 3 4.16 -6.04 -8.16
C PRO A 3 3.56 -4.88 -7.36
N LEU A 4 4.22 -4.48 -6.28
CA LEU A 4 3.76 -3.36 -5.43
C LEU A 4 3.79 -2.04 -6.22
N VAL A 5 4.93 -1.73 -6.83
CA VAL A 5 5.10 -0.48 -7.59
C VAL A 5 4.10 -0.40 -8.73
N LYS A 6 4.00 -1.46 -9.55
CA LYS A 6 3.09 -1.47 -10.71
C LYS A 6 1.63 -1.35 -10.30
N SER A 7 1.18 -2.16 -9.36
CA SER A 7 -0.24 -2.22 -9.00
C SER A 7 -0.67 -1.01 -8.17
N PHE A 8 0.01 -0.75 -7.05
CA PHE A 8 -0.38 0.35 -6.15
C PHE A 8 -0.27 1.72 -6.83
N ALA A 9 0.85 1.99 -7.54
CA ALA A 9 1.02 3.27 -8.21
C ALA A 9 -0.03 3.50 -9.32
N SER A 10 -0.39 2.46 -10.07
CA SER A 10 -1.40 2.58 -11.13
C SER A 10 -2.82 2.82 -10.58
N ASP A 11 -3.19 2.16 -9.49
CA ASP A 11 -4.49 2.38 -8.84
C ASP A 11 -4.57 3.76 -8.19
N GLU A 12 -3.51 4.18 -7.50
CA GLU A 12 -3.43 5.51 -6.89
C GLU A 12 -3.40 6.63 -7.93
N ALA A 13 -2.74 6.45 -9.07
CA ALA A 13 -2.75 7.43 -10.16
C ALA A 13 -4.18 7.68 -10.68
N PHE A 14 -4.96 6.62 -10.91
CA PHE A 14 -6.35 6.74 -11.32
C PHE A 14 -7.22 7.39 -10.22
N ARG A 15 -7.05 6.96 -8.97
CA ARG A 15 -7.77 7.51 -7.82
C ARG A 15 -7.50 9.00 -7.64
N LEU A 16 -6.24 9.42 -7.74
CA LEU A 16 -5.86 10.84 -7.63
C LEU A 16 -6.42 11.68 -8.78
N ALA A 17 -6.43 11.15 -10.01
CA ALA A 17 -7.05 11.83 -11.15
C ALA A 17 -8.57 12.02 -10.95
N ALA A 18 -9.25 11.01 -10.41
CA ALA A 18 -10.67 11.12 -10.04
C ALA A 18 -10.91 12.18 -8.94
N VAL A 19 -10.05 12.24 -7.93
CA VAL A 19 -10.09 13.28 -6.89
C VAL A 19 -9.86 14.67 -7.51
N ALA A 20 -8.93 14.80 -8.46
CA ALA A 20 -8.69 16.06 -9.16
C ALA A 20 -9.94 16.54 -9.92
N ILE A 21 -10.65 15.64 -10.62
CA ILE A 21 -11.95 15.97 -11.25
C ILE A 21 -12.93 16.50 -10.20
N GLN A 22 -13.00 15.84 -9.03
CA GLN A 22 -13.89 16.26 -7.94
C GLN A 22 -13.56 17.67 -7.42
N VAL A 23 -12.26 18.01 -7.29
CA VAL A 23 -11.80 19.34 -6.88
C VAL A 23 -12.20 20.42 -7.89
N TYR A 24 -12.14 20.12 -9.19
CA TYR A 24 -12.58 21.02 -10.26
C TYR A 24 -14.10 21.13 -10.36
N GLY A 25 -14.86 20.25 -9.69
CA GLY A 25 -16.31 20.20 -9.80
C GLY A 25 -16.78 19.89 -11.23
N GLY A 26 -17.90 20.45 -11.66
CA GLY A 26 -18.43 20.22 -13.01
C GLY A 26 -17.47 20.59 -14.14
N ALA A 27 -16.60 21.58 -13.94
CA ALA A 27 -15.60 21.98 -14.93
C ALA A 27 -14.56 20.88 -15.18
N GLY A 28 -14.20 20.10 -14.15
CA GLY A 28 -13.25 18.98 -14.26
C GLY A 28 -13.76 17.81 -15.11
N TYR A 29 -15.06 17.74 -15.36
CA TYR A 29 -15.67 16.73 -16.23
C TYR A 29 -15.64 17.13 -17.71
N LEU A 30 -15.40 18.40 -18.01
CA LEU A 30 -15.38 18.94 -19.36
C LEU A 30 -13.97 18.88 -19.96
N LYS A 31 -13.90 18.80 -21.29
CA LYS A 31 -12.63 18.76 -22.04
C LYS A 31 -11.83 20.07 -22.02
N ASP A 32 -12.40 21.14 -21.46
CA ASP A 32 -11.72 22.42 -21.29
C ASP A 32 -10.55 22.34 -20.28
N HIS A 33 -10.54 21.29 -19.45
CA HIS A 33 -9.48 21.01 -18.49
C HIS A 33 -8.89 19.60 -18.70
N PRO A 34 -7.55 19.42 -18.57
CA PRO A 34 -6.91 18.15 -18.89
C PRO A 34 -7.17 17.04 -17.84
N VAL A 35 -7.77 17.35 -16.70
CA VAL A 35 -7.93 16.39 -15.60
C VAL A 35 -8.81 15.19 -15.96
N GLU A 36 -9.82 15.37 -16.84
CA GLU A 36 -10.65 14.27 -17.33
C GLU A 36 -9.83 13.30 -18.21
N GLN A 37 -8.92 13.85 -19.02
CA GLN A 37 -8.01 13.05 -19.83
C GLN A 37 -7.04 12.27 -18.94
N TYR A 38 -6.49 12.88 -17.89
CA TYR A 38 -5.59 12.18 -16.97
C TYR A 38 -6.26 10.98 -16.32
N ALA A 39 -7.55 11.07 -15.97
CA ALA A 39 -8.29 9.93 -15.43
C ALA A 39 -8.43 8.79 -16.46
N ARG A 40 -8.78 9.11 -17.72
CA ARG A 40 -8.86 8.11 -18.79
C ARG A 40 -7.51 7.46 -19.09
N ASP A 41 -6.47 8.28 -19.20
CA ASP A 41 -5.12 7.82 -19.52
C ASP A 41 -4.51 7.00 -18.37
N ALA A 42 -4.77 7.38 -17.11
CA ALA A 42 -4.29 6.63 -15.96
C ALA A 42 -4.92 5.23 -15.84
N LYS A 43 -6.14 5.04 -16.36
CA LYS A 43 -6.84 3.75 -16.23
C LYS A 43 -6.14 2.60 -16.94
N ILE A 44 -5.44 2.85 -18.05
CA ILE A 44 -4.72 1.80 -18.77
C ILE A 44 -3.61 1.17 -17.92
N TYR A 45 -3.02 1.91 -16.99
CA TYR A 45 -1.93 1.44 -16.15
C TYR A 45 -2.31 0.24 -15.29
N SER A 46 -3.58 0.10 -14.89
CA SER A 46 -4.06 -1.04 -14.13
C SER A 46 -4.39 -2.27 -15.00
N ILE A 47 -4.37 -2.13 -16.32
CA ILE A 47 -4.83 -3.15 -17.28
C ILE A 47 -3.66 -3.81 -18.01
N TYR A 48 -2.73 -3.01 -18.55
CA TYR A 48 -1.64 -3.51 -19.41
C TYR A 48 -0.46 -4.08 -18.60
N GLU A 49 0.43 -4.81 -19.28
CA GLU A 49 1.61 -5.46 -18.69
C GLU A 49 1.29 -6.39 -17.51
N GLY A 50 0.19 -7.13 -17.63
CA GLY A 50 -0.40 -7.90 -16.55
C GLY A 50 -1.27 -7.02 -15.66
N THR A 51 -2.55 -7.37 -15.57
CA THR A 51 -3.51 -6.63 -14.73
C THR A 51 -3.02 -6.55 -13.29
N ASN A 52 -3.55 -5.61 -12.51
CA ASN A 52 -3.18 -5.48 -11.10
C ASN A 52 -3.48 -6.76 -10.31
N HIS A 53 -4.53 -7.51 -10.68
CA HIS A 53 -4.78 -8.83 -10.07
C HIS A 53 -3.68 -9.85 -10.42
N ILE A 54 -3.19 -9.88 -11.67
CA ILE A 54 -2.05 -10.73 -12.03
C ILE A 54 -0.79 -10.36 -11.24
N GLN A 55 -0.55 -9.08 -10.99
CA GLN A 55 0.54 -8.64 -10.13
C GLN A 55 0.35 -9.13 -8.69
N ALA A 56 -0.87 -9.09 -8.17
CA ALA A 56 -1.18 -9.59 -6.84
C ALA A 56 -0.97 -11.12 -6.76
N MET A 57 -1.41 -11.87 -7.76
CA MET A 57 -1.18 -13.31 -7.84
C MET A 57 0.32 -13.65 -7.99
N ASP A 58 1.08 -12.84 -8.75
CA ASP A 58 2.54 -13.00 -8.85
C ASP A 58 3.23 -12.75 -7.50
N LEU A 59 2.77 -11.77 -6.74
CA LEU A 59 3.28 -11.50 -5.40
C LEU A 59 3.11 -12.72 -4.49
N VAL A 60 1.88 -13.18 -4.31
CA VAL A 60 1.56 -14.24 -3.33
C VAL A 60 1.99 -15.64 -3.82
N GLY A 61 1.89 -15.92 -5.12
CA GLY A 61 2.20 -17.22 -5.68
C GLY A 61 3.69 -17.47 -5.98
N ARG A 62 4.46 -16.42 -6.24
CA ARG A 62 5.86 -16.55 -6.66
C ARG A 62 6.84 -15.68 -5.88
N LYS A 63 6.57 -14.36 -5.77
CA LYS A 63 7.56 -13.40 -5.26
C LYS A 63 7.85 -13.60 -3.77
N MET A 64 6.84 -13.91 -2.97
CA MET A 64 7.03 -14.15 -1.55
C MET A 64 7.88 -15.38 -1.28
N GLY A 65 7.72 -16.45 -2.07
CA GLY A 65 8.52 -17.68 -1.96
C GLY A 65 9.87 -17.62 -2.67
N GLN A 66 10.17 -16.55 -3.41
CA GLN A 66 11.42 -16.45 -4.20
C GLN A 66 12.65 -16.51 -3.29
N ALA A 67 13.66 -17.28 -3.71
CA ALA A 67 14.87 -17.54 -2.91
C ALA A 67 14.57 -18.11 -1.51
N GLY A 68 13.59 -19.00 -1.41
CA GLY A 68 13.17 -19.57 -0.11
C GLY A 68 12.53 -18.54 0.83
N GLY A 69 11.97 -17.45 0.28
CA GLY A 69 11.37 -16.37 1.08
C GLY A 69 12.35 -15.29 1.53
N ALA A 70 13.64 -15.40 1.18
CA ALA A 70 14.68 -14.49 1.68
C ALA A 70 14.39 -13.01 1.33
N ASN A 71 13.85 -12.73 0.14
CA ASN A 71 13.52 -11.36 -0.28
C ASN A 71 12.40 -10.74 0.56
N PHE A 72 11.37 -11.52 0.91
CA PHE A 72 10.29 -11.06 1.77
C PHE A 72 10.79 -10.87 3.21
N GLN A 73 11.59 -11.80 3.72
CA GLN A 73 12.21 -11.69 5.05
C GLN A 73 13.14 -10.47 5.15
N ALA A 74 13.96 -10.18 4.12
CA ALA A 74 14.81 -9.00 4.09
C ALA A 74 13.97 -7.71 4.17
N PHE A 75 12.86 -7.61 3.42
CA PHE A 75 11.95 -6.48 3.53
C PHE A 75 11.43 -6.30 4.96
N LEU A 76 10.98 -7.37 5.61
CA LEU A 76 10.52 -7.31 7.00
C LEU A 76 11.62 -6.92 7.98
N GLN A 77 12.85 -7.38 7.77
CA GLN A 77 14.01 -7.01 8.59
C GLN A 77 14.38 -5.54 8.44
N ASP A 78 14.34 -4.99 7.23
CA ASP A 78 14.62 -3.58 6.97
C ASP A 78 13.59 -2.68 7.69
N VAL A 79 12.30 -3.02 7.61
CA VAL A 79 11.23 -2.31 8.33
C VAL A 79 11.42 -2.43 9.84
N ALA A 80 11.68 -3.62 10.36
CA ALA A 80 11.91 -3.86 11.80
C ALA A 80 13.14 -3.09 12.31
N GLY A 81 14.22 -3.04 11.53
CA GLY A 81 15.42 -2.25 11.86
C GLY A 81 15.13 -0.76 11.97
N PHE A 82 14.31 -0.23 11.05
CA PHE A 82 13.85 1.17 11.11
C PHE A 82 12.97 1.41 12.33
N VAL A 83 12.03 0.53 12.64
CA VAL A 83 11.16 0.60 13.82
C VAL A 83 11.98 0.65 15.10
N GLU A 84 12.94 -0.24 15.26
CA GLU A 84 13.79 -0.29 16.46
C GLU A 84 14.62 0.98 16.62
N ALA A 85 15.17 1.50 15.53
CA ALA A 85 16.00 2.70 15.55
C ALA A 85 15.22 3.98 15.91
N HIS A 86 13.90 4.03 15.63
CA HIS A 86 13.09 5.25 15.74
C HIS A 86 11.93 5.14 16.73
N ARG A 87 11.74 4.03 17.43
CA ARG A 87 10.66 3.80 18.40
C ARG A 87 10.60 4.86 19.50
N SER A 88 11.74 5.34 19.96
CA SER A 88 11.86 6.34 21.01
C SER A 88 11.96 7.77 20.49
N ASP A 89 11.78 8.00 19.19
CA ASP A 89 11.84 9.32 18.60
C ASP A 89 10.66 10.20 19.08
N ALA A 90 10.95 11.42 19.51
CA ALA A 90 9.95 12.30 20.09
C ALA A 90 8.84 12.69 19.09
N THR A 91 9.18 12.86 17.81
CA THR A 91 8.26 13.25 16.74
C THR A 91 7.64 12.06 16.05
N LEU A 92 8.47 11.07 15.69
CA LEU A 92 8.08 9.96 14.83
C LEU A 92 7.61 8.72 15.59
N GLY A 93 7.94 8.56 16.88
CA GLY A 93 7.75 7.33 17.64
C GLY A 93 6.34 6.75 17.56
N LYS A 94 5.29 7.61 17.73
CA LYS A 94 3.89 7.15 17.58
C LYS A 94 3.54 6.67 16.15
N ALA A 95 4.14 7.27 15.14
CA ALA A 95 3.94 6.86 13.75
C ALA A 95 4.69 5.58 13.43
N VAL A 96 5.86 5.39 14.04
CA VAL A 96 6.67 4.16 14.00
C VAL A 96 5.96 3.00 14.69
N GLU A 97 5.22 3.24 15.79
CA GLU A 97 4.36 2.23 16.43
C GLU A 97 3.25 1.73 15.49
N LEU A 98 2.65 2.64 14.69
CA LEU A 98 1.65 2.27 13.69
C LEU A 98 2.27 1.43 12.55
N LEU A 99 3.49 1.75 12.15
CA LEU A 99 4.23 0.94 11.18
C LEU A 99 4.51 -0.47 11.74
N ALA A 100 4.94 -0.57 13.00
CA ALA A 100 5.18 -1.86 13.65
C ALA A 100 3.91 -2.72 13.72
N ALA A 101 2.77 -2.13 14.06
CA ALA A 101 1.47 -2.82 14.08
C ALA A 101 1.06 -3.29 12.67
N GLY A 102 1.27 -2.45 11.66
CA GLY A 102 1.07 -2.83 10.26
C GLY A 102 1.93 -4.01 9.82
N GLN A 103 3.21 -4.01 10.21
CA GLN A 103 4.12 -5.11 9.93
C GLN A 103 3.67 -6.43 10.58
N GLU A 104 3.24 -6.41 11.84
CA GLU A 104 2.71 -7.59 12.53
C GLU A 104 1.46 -8.14 11.82
N ALA A 105 0.54 -7.26 11.43
CA ALA A 105 -0.65 -7.63 10.69
C ALA A 105 -0.33 -8.23 9.30
N LEU A 106 0.66 -7.67 8.61
CA LEU A 106 1.16 -8.19 7.33
C LEU A 106 1.78 -9.59 7.48
N MET A 107 2.61 -9.79 8.50
CA MET A 107 3.22 -11.10 8.79
C MET A 107 2.15 -12.16 9.11
N SER A 108 1.19 -11.85 9.97
CA SER A 108 0.06 -12.74 10.27
C SER A 108 -0.71 -13.13 9.01
N SER A 109 -1.01 -12.16 8.15
CA SER A 109 -1.69 -12.39 6.87
C SER A 109 -0.88 -13.26 5.93
N ALA A 110 0.45 -13.07 5.87
CA ALA A 110 1.33 -13.91 5.07
C ALA A 110 1.32 -15.38 5.53
N MET A 111 1.28 -15.62 6.84
CA MET A 111 1.17 -16.97 7.40
C MET A 111 -0.19 -17.61 7.08
N THR A 112 -1.28 -16.86 7.12
CA THR A 112 -2.61 -17.34 6.71
C THR A 112 -2.61 -17.75 5.23
N LEU A 113 -2.07 -16.91 4.33
CA LEU A 113 -1.95 -17.24 2.90
C LEU A 113 -1.10 -18.50 2.67
N LEU A 114 -0.01 -18.66 3.42
CA LEU A 114 0.82 -19.86 3.36
C LEU A 114 0.04 -21.11 3.80
N GLY A 115 -0.73 -21.01 4.88
CA GLY A 115 -1.61 -22.08 5.33
C GLY A 115 -2.62 -22.50 4.26
N TRP A 116 -3.27 -21.56 3.60
CA TRP A 116 -4.19 -21.85 2.50
C TRP A 116 -3.50 -22.51 1.30
N SER A 117 -2.26 -22.11 0.97
CA SER A 117 -1.52 -22.71 -0.14
C SER A 117 -1.21 -24.20 0.08
N GLN A 118 -1.08 -24.61 1.34
CA GLN A 118 -0.80 -26.01 1.74
C GLN A 118 -2.09 -26.86 1.87
N ASN A 119 -3.27 -26.23 2.07
CA ASN A 119 -4.52 -26.89 2.37
C ASN A 119 -5.59 -26.70 1.28
N SER A 120 -5.20 -26.60 0.02
CA SER A 120 -6.12 -26.46 -1.15
C SER A 120 -6.97 -25.17 -1.11
N GLY A 121 -6.59 -24.15 -0.37
CA GLY A 121 -7.29 -22.87 -0.27
C GLY A 121 -6.99 -21.88 -1.42
N LEU A 122 -6.73 -22.36 -2.64
CA LEU A 122 -6.36 -21.52 -3.78
C LEU A 122 -7.40 -20.45 -4.12
N GLY A 123 -8.70 -20.77 -3.93
CA GLY A 123 -9.79 -19.80 -4.12
C GLY A 123 -9.68 -18.61 -3.15
N LEU A 124 -9.43 -18.87 -1.86
CA LEU A 124 -9.23 -17.84 -0.84
C LEU A 124 -7.99 -16.97 -1.14
N ILE A 125 -6.92 -17.58 -1.65
CA ILE A 125 -5.73 -16.83 -2.10
C ILE A 125 -6.12 -15.87 -3.23
N GLY A 126 -6.86 -16.33 -4.24
CA GLY A 126 -7.33 -15.49 -5.35
C GLY A 126 -8.17 -14.30 -4.86
N LEU A 127 -9.12 -14.54 -3.95
CA LEU A 127 -9.95 -13.49 -3.36
C LEU A 127 -9.16 -12.47 -2.52
N SER A 128 -8.06 -12.90 -1.89
CA SER A 128 -7.31 -12.10 -0.92
C SER A 128 -6.04 -11.46 -1.48
N ALA A 129 -5.56 -11.89 -2.65
CA ALA A 129 -4.27 -11.45 -3.21
C ALA A 129 -4.15 -9.94 -3.39
N ASN A 130 -5.19 -9.27 -3.92
CA ASN A 130 -5.20 -7.82 -4.08
C ASN A 130 -5.13 -7.09 -2.74
N ARG A 131 -5.88 -7.59 -1.74
CA ARG A 131 -5.87 -7.03 -0.39
C ARG A 131 -4.47 -7.13 0.22
N PHE A 132 -3.84 -8.30 0.13
CA PHE A 132 -2.48 -8.50 0.63
C PHE A 132 -1.46 -7.61 -0.08
N LEU A 133 -1.56 -7.47 -1.42
CA LEU A 133 -0.70 -6.55 -2.18
C LEU A 133 -0.85 -5.11 -1.69
N THR A 134 -2.09 -4.65 -1.46
CA THR A 134 -2.36 -3.30 -0.94
C THR A 134 -1.76 -3.11 0.45
N MET A 135 -1.94 -4.08 1.35
CA MET A 135 -1.35 -4.06 2.70
C MET A 135 0.19 -3.90 2.63
N MET A 136 0.85 -4.73 1.84
CA MET A 136 2.31 -4.69 1.69
C MET A 136 2.78 -3.37 1.03
N SER A 137 1.98 -2.81 0.12
CA SER A 137 2.28 -1.52 -0.51
C SER A 137 2.15 -0.37 0.48
N GLN A 138 1.09 -0.35 1.28
CA GLN A 138 0.88 0.65 2.33
C GLN A 138 2.00 0.63 3.37
N GLU A 139 2.42 -0.58 3.77
CA GLU A 139 3.55 -0.76 4.68
C GLU A 139 4.86 -0.24 4.10
N ALA A 140 5.18 -0.60 2.85
CA ALA A 140 6.39 -0.14 2.17
C ALA A 140 6.42 1.40 1.99
N VAL A 141 5.30 1.99 1.59
CA VAL A 141 5.19 3.46 1.43
C VAL A 141 5.28 4.15 2.79
N GLY A 142 4.62 3.62 3.83
CA GLY A 142 4.69 4.13 5.19
C GLY A 142 6.13 4.17 5.72
N TRP A 143 6.85 3.06 5.57
CA TRP A 143 8.26 2.97 5.94
C TRP A 143 9.12 4.01 5.21
N LEU A 144 9.04 4.09 3.87
CA LEU A 144 9.85 5.01 3.08
C LEU A 144 9.52 6.49 3.36
N LEU A 145 8.25 6.80 3.65
CA LEU A 145 7.86 8.15 4.05
C LEU A 145 8.42 8.52 5.43
N LEU A 146 8.39 7.59 6.39
CA LEU A 146 8.95 7.81 7.72
C LEU A 146 10.47 7.89 7.68
N GLU A 147 11.15 7.12 6.83
CA GLU A 147 12.59 7.27 6.60
C GLU A 147 12.93 8.66 6.05
N ALA A 148 12.16 9.13 5.05
CA ALA A 148 12.32 10.49 4.53
C ALA A 148 12.05 11.56 5.60
N ALA A 149 11.08 11.33 6.50
CA ALA A 149 10.79 12.23 7.62
C ALA A 149 11.94 12.27 8.64
N ALA A 150 12.54 11.12 8.97
CA ALA A 150 13.69 11.06 9.86
C ALA A 150 14.90 11.84 9.32
N ILE A 151 15.13 11.77 8.00
CA ILE A 151 16.14 12.59 7.33
C ILE A 151 15.78 14.08 7.40
N ALA A 152 14.51 14.41 7.15
CA ALA A 152 14.02 15.79 7.18
C ALA A 152 14.17 16.43 8.57
N GLU A 153 13.85 15.70 9.65
CA GLU A 153 14.04 16.15 11.01
C GLU A 153 15.49 16.46 11.35
N LYS A 154 16.43 15.59 10.94
CA LYS A 154 17.87 15.84 11.12
C LYS A 154 18.30 17.12 10.39
N LYS A 155 17.75 17.42 9.21
CA LYS A 155 18.03 18.66 8.48
C LYS A 155 17.45 19.88 9.17
N LEU A 156 16.23 19.80 9.66
CA LEU A 156 15.57 20.87 10.42
C LEU A 156 16.34 21.19 11.73
N ALA A 157 16.77 20.17 12.45
CA ALA A 157 17.54 20.31 13.69
C ALA A 157 18.95 20.90 13.47
N ALA A 158 19.59 20.61 12.33
CA ALA A 158 20.91 21.15 12.02
C ALA A 158 20.91 22.66 11.78
N GLY A 159 19.77 23.26 11.44
CA GLY A 159 19.65 24.69 11.19
C GLY A 159 20.30 25.14 9.87
N GLY A 160 20.41 26.46 9.70
CA GLY A 160 21.06 27.07 8.51
C GLY A 160 20.24 27.00 7.23
N LEU A 161 18.97 26.60 7.30
CA LEU A 161 18.06 26.42 6.16
C LEU A 161 17.38 27.75 5.79
N SER A 162 17.18 27.95 4.49
CA SER A 162 16.27 28.98 3.98
C SER A 162 14.80 28.66 4.37
N GLU A 163 13.94 29.67 4.31
CA GLU A 163 12.50 29.46 4.61
C GLU A 163 11.85 28.43 3.67
N GLY A 164 12.25 28.40 2.38
CA GLY A 164 11.77 27.39 1.43
C GLY A 164 12.18 25.96 1.80
N GLU A 165 13.45 25.78 2.22
CA GLU A 165 13.94 24.47 2.66
C GLU A 165 13.27 24.02 3.96
N LYS A 166 13.06 24.93 4.93
CA LYS A 166 12.31 24.63 6.16
C LYS A 166 10.89 24.17 5.83
N ALA A 167 10.19 24.89 4.95
CA ALA A 167 8.85 24.52 4.51
C ALA A 167 8.84 23.15 3.84
N PHE A 168 9.82 22.85 2.97
CA PHE A 168 9.95 21.55 2.30
C PHE A 168 10.15 20.39 3.29
N TYR A 169 11.13 20.52 4.20
CA TYR A 169 11.40 19.44 5.18
C TYR A 169 10.25 19.28 6.18
N THR A 170 9.64 20.38 6.63
CA THR A 170 8.44 20.33 7.47
C THR A 170 7.30 19.59 6.74
N GLY A 171 7.09 19.87 5.47
CA GLY A 171 6.10 19.18 4.64
C GLY A 171 6.37 17.68 4.54
N LYS A 172 7.64 17.24 4.42
CA LYS A 172 8.01 15.82 4.43
C LYS A 172 7.62 15.13 5.73
N VAL A 173 7.94 15.74 6.88
CA VAL A 173 7.56 15.20 8.19
C VAL A 173 6.04 15.10 8.33
N GLN A 174 5.31 16.17 8.01
CA GLN A 174 3.85 16.19 8.17
C GLN A 174 3.16 15.19 7.23
N SER A 175 3.64 15.05 5.99
CA SER A 175 3.09 14.07 5.04
C SER A 175 3.29 12.63 5.54
N ALA A 176 4.45 12.30 6.09
CA ALA A 176 4.72 10.99 6.66
C ALA A 176 3.84 10.70 7.88
N LEU A 177 3.70 11.67 8.79
CA LEU A 177 2.84 11.55 9.97
C LEU A 177 1.37 11.39 9.57
N TRP A 178 0.92 12.13 8.56
CA TRP A 178 -0.44 12.00 8.03
C TRP A 178 -0.68 10.61 7.47
N PHE A 179 0.24 10.11 6.64
CA PHE A 179 0.13 8.77 6.04
C PHE A 179 0.09 7.69 7.13
N ALA A 180 1.01 7.75 8.08
CA ALA A 180 1.06 6.79 9.17
C ALA A 180 -0.25 6.74 9.98
N ARG A 181 -0.85 7.88 10.26
CA ARG A 181 -2.07 7.97 11.07
C ARG A 181 -3.34 7.63 10.31
N ASN A 182 -3.39 7.84 9.00
CA ASN A 182 -4.60 7.71 8.20
C ASN A 182 -4.60 6.48 7.26
N VAL A 183 -3.42 5.94 6.92
CA VAL A 183 -3.29 4.84 5.97
C VAL A 183 -2.82 3.55 6.64
N LEU A 184 -1.77 3.58 7.46
CA LEU A 184 -1.25 2.35 8.10
C LEU A 184 -2.29 1.59 8.93
N PRO A 185 -3.24 2.20 9.67
CA PRO A 185 -4.28 1.44 10.37
C PRO A 185 -5.18 0.60 9.46
N GLN A 186 -5.23 0.89 8.15
CA GLN A 186 -5.97 0.10 7.17
C GLN A 186 -5.33 -1.29 6.93
N VAL A 187 -4.03 -1.42 7.20
CA VAL A 187 -3.31 -2.71 7.11
C VAL A 187 -3.89 -3.69 8.14
N GLU A 188 -4.05 -3.26 9.39
CA GLU A 188 -4.69 -4.09 10.42
C GLU A 188 -6.15 -4.42 10.09
N ALA A 189 -6.92 -3.44 9.59
CA ALA A 189 -8.31 -3.66 9.19
C ALA A 189 -8.40 -4.71 8.05
N SER A 190 -7.48 -4.63 7.10
CA SER A 190 -7.37 -5.59 5.99
C SER A 190 -6.99 -6.99 6.48
N ALA A 191 -6.07 -7.09 7.45
CA ALA A 191 -5.68 -8.36 8.07
C ALA A 191 -6.87 -9.02 8.79
N ARG A 192 -7.64 -8.25 9.56
CA ARG A 192 -8.87 -8.75 10.20
C ARG A 192 -9.87 -9.30 9.19
N SER A 193 -10.07 -8.60 8.06
CA SER A 193 -10.94 -9.10 7.00
C SER A 193 -10.41 -10.38 6.34
N LEU A 194 -9.09 -10.49 6.15
CA LEU A 194 -8.47 -11.68 5.58
C LEU A 194 -8.62 -12.88 6.53
N ALA A 195 -8.48 -12.65 7.83
CA ALA A 195 -8.62 -13.68 8.87
C ALA A 195 -10.05 -14.24 9.02
N THR A 196 -11.07 -13.65 8.39
CA THR A 196 -12.43 -14.23 8.38
C THR A 196 -12.54 -15.46 7.48
N GLU A 197 -11.58 -15.68 6.59
CA GLU A 197 -11.56 -16.79 5.62
C GLU A 197 -12.86 -16.89 4.80
N ASP A 198 -13.46 -15.73 4.50
CA ASP A 198 -14.75 -15.67 3.83
C ASP A 198 -14.63 -16.15 2.38
N ALA A 199 -15.26 -17.30 2.12
CA ALA A 199 -15.35 -17.93 0.81
C ALA A 199 -16.69 -17.69 0.10
N SER A 200 -17.60 -16.90 0.69
CA SER A 200 -18.97 -16.72 0.19
C SER A 200 -19.06 -16.30 -1.28
N ALA A 201 -18.06 -15.55 -1.79
CA ALA A 201 -18.00 -15.17 -3.19
C ALA A 201 -17.77 -16.36 -4.13
N LEU A 202 -17.16 -17.46 -3.65
CA LEU A 202 -16.94 -18.68 -4.43
C LEU A 202 -18.19 -19.57 -4.49
N ASP A 203 -19.12 -19.37 -3.55
CA ASP A 203 -20.35 -20.15 -3.45
C ASP A 203 -21.51 -19.54 -4.27
N ILE A 204 -21.29 -18.36 -4.88
CA ILE A 204 -22.30 -17.71 -5.73
C ILE A 204 -22.47 -18.56 -7.00
N PRO A 205 -23.64 -19.11 -7.28
CA PRO A 205 -23.86 -19.90 -8.49
C PRO A 205 -23.79 -18.99 -9.74
N ASP A 206 -23.18 -19.47 -10.82
CA ASP A 206 -23.02 -18.73 -12.08
C ASP A 206 -24.34 -18.10 -12.56
N ALA A 207 -25.47 -18.82 -12.40
CA ALA A 207 -26.79 -18.33 -12.78
C ALA A 207 -27.23 -17.08 -12.01
N ALA A 208 -26.66 -16.81 -10.83
CA ALA A 208 -26.97 -15.63 -10.03
C ALA A 208 -26.14 -14.39 -10.46
N LEU A 209 -25.07 -14.60 -11.24
CA LEU A 209 -24.20 -13.50 -11.71
C LEU A 209 -24.77 -12.76 -12.92
N GLY A 210 -25.96 -13.16 -13.39
CA GLY A 210 -26.74 -12.50 -14.43
C GLY A 210 -26.01 -12.45 -15.76
N THR A 211 -26.30 -13.41 -16.62
CA THR A 211 -26.05 -13.21 -18.06
C THR A 211 -27.28 -12.53 -18.64
N ALA A 212 -27.13 -11.27 -19.02
CA ALA A 212 -28.06 -10.67 -19.94
C ALA A 212 -27.95 -11.35 -21.30
#